data_96ad4cfa83dbdec3a93241e982578af2
#
_entry.id   96ad4cfa83dbdec3a93241e982578af2
#
_cell.length_a   1.000
_cell.length_b   1.000
_cell.length_c   1.000
_cell.angle_alpha   90.00
_cell.angle_beta   90.00
_cell.angle_gamma   90.00
#
_symmetry.space_group_name_H-M   'P 1'
#
loop_
_entity.id
_entity.type
_entity.pdbx_description
1 polymer ?
#
loop_
_entity_poly.entity_id
_entity_poly.type
_entity_poly.pdbx_seq_one_letter_code
_entity_poly.pdbx_strand_id
1 'polypeptide(L)'
;MLFHYHLWTPFVEETERFYQKLGFRVTQRIGKQDGTFTSFDPPLDWDDFRHEKILFRIIEMKRGAINITFGYGKKVAFDHIGFWVTKAERLATLQRAETLGWTVQANERRTFIQTPYGFRIELQTHLDAIESRSGDQLLQLEIATPKSGLAAMLHRLLERPVPEITTSAAEQTRLVDMTFSGEHARHEQDPNGLEVRTVSKVQR
;
A
#
# COMPACT_ATOMS: atom_id res chain seq x y z
N MET A 1 -9.68 -4.21 7.97
CA MET A 1 -9.83 -4.21 6.50
C MET A 1 -8.47 -3.89 5.89
N LEU A 2 -7.97 -4.73 4.99
CA LEU A 2 -6.80 -4.42 4.17
C LEU A 2 -7.20 -3.29 3.20
N PHE A 3 -6.39 -2.22 3.12
CA PHE A 3 -6.75 -1.08 2.28
C PHE A 3 -5.57 -0.48 1.51
N HIS A 4 -4.35 -0.83 1.88
CA HIS A 4 -3.17 -0.07 1.47
C HIS A 4 -1.94 -0.94 1.24
N TYR A 5 -1.09 -0.50 0.30
CA TYR A 5 0.31 -0.90 0.21
C TYR A 5 1.19 0.26 -0.28
N HIS A 6 2.47 0.15 0.03
CA HIS A 6 3.51 1.10 -0.40
C HIS A 6 4.69 0.38 -1.03
N LEU A 7 5.20 0.96 -2.10
CA LEU A 7 6.44 0.52 -2.73
C LEU A 7 7.34 1.71 -3.11
N TRP A 8 8.63 1.43 -3.18
CA TRP A 8 9.63 2.32 -3.78
C TRP A 8 9.86 1.87 -5.22
N THR A 9 10.01 2.84 -6.15
CA THR A 9 10.15 2.53 -7.57
C THR A 9 10.99 3.57 -8.32
N PRO A 10 11.80 3.16 -9.31
CA PRO A 10 12.37 4.12 -10.25
C PRO A 10 11.37 4.62 -11.30
N PHE A 11 10.20 3.97 -11.44
CA PHE A 11 9.17 4.21 -12.47
C PHE A 11 7.99 5.03 -11.92
N VAL A 12 8.27 6.17 -11.29
CA VAL A 12 7.26 6.92 -10.54
C VAL A 12 6.13 7.44 -11.43
N GLU A 13 6.46 8.08 -12.56
CA GLU A 13 5.47 8.60 -13.51
C GLU A 13 4.68 7.47 -14.17
N GLU A 14 5.36 6.43 -14.63
CA GLU A 14 4.73 5.29 -15.30
C GLU A 14 3.77 4.57 -14.35
N THR A 15 4.14 4.45 -13.08
CA THR A 15 3.28 3.86 -12.04
C THR A 15 2.03 4.70 -11.81
N GLU A 16 2.17 6.03 -11.68
CA GLU A 16 1.02 6.91 -11.54
C GLU A 16 0.07 6.79 -12.74
N ARG A 17 0.62 6.89 -13.97
CA ARG A 17 -0.18 6.79 -15.19
C ARG A 17 -0.88 5.44 -15.34
N PHE A 18 -0.23 4.36 -14.91
CA PHE A 18 -0.82 3.03 -14.91
C PHE A 18 -2.07 2.97 -14.00
N TYR A 19 -1.94 3.41 -12.74
CA TYR A 19 -3.06 3.38 -11.82
C TYR A 19 -4.16 4.40 -12.16
N GLN A 20 -3.82 5.53 -12.79
CA GLN A 20 -4.83 6.45 -13.34
C GLN A 20 -5.71 5.77 -14.39
N LYS A 21 -5.14 4.97 -15.32
CA LYS A 21 -5.91 4.19 -16.31
C LYS A 21 -6.83 3.16 -15.65
N LEU A 22 -6.50 2.70 -14.47
CA LEU A 22 -7.33 1.81 -13.66
C LEU A 22 -8.35 2.58 -12.78
N GLY A 23 -8.48 3.91 -12.95
CA GLY A 23 -9.45 4.75 -12.26
C GLY A 23 -9.05 5.20 -10.86
N PHE A 24 -7.78 5.04 -10.47
CA PHE A 24 -7.27 5.68 -9.27
C PHE A 24 -7.03 7.16 -9.51
N ARG A 25 -7.29 7.97 -8.48
CA ARG A 25 -7.04 9.41 -8.50
C ARG A 25 -5.86 9.77 -7.62
N VAL A 26 -4.97 10.61 -8.10
CA VAL A 26 -3.92 11.21 -7.26
C VAL A 26 -4.58 12.13 -6.25
N THR A 27 -4.30 11.92 -4.98
CA THR A 27 -4.81 12.74 -3.87
C THR A 27 -3.72 13.55 -3.20
N GLN A 28 -2.47 13.11 -3.31
CA GLN A 28 -1.33 13.84 -2.77
C GLN A 28 -0.05 13.51 -3.54
N ARG A 29 0.82 14.49 -3.71
CA ARG A 29 2.22 14.31 -4.09
C ARG A 29 3.12 15.12 -3.17
N ILE A 30 4.09 14.46 -2.53
CA ILE A 30 5.14 15.09 -1.73
C ILE A 30 6.47 14.78 -2.39
N GLY A 31 7.18 15.81 -2.81
CA GLY A 31 8.52 15.73 -3.38
C GLY A 31 9.54 16.51 -2.57
N LYS A 32 10.80 16.19 -2.79
CA LYS A 32 11.93 16.99 -2.29
C LYS A 32 12.54 17.76 -3.45
N GLN A 33 12.50 19.08 -3.36
CA GLN A 33 13.07 20.01 -4.31
C GLN A 33 14.03 20.93 -3.54
N ASP A 34 15.26 21.10 -3.99
CA ASP A 34 16.32 21.93 -3.36
C ASP A 34 16.47 21.69 -1.86
N GLY A 35 16.35 20.43 -1.44
CA GLY A 35 16.50 20.04 -0.04
C GLY A 35 15.21 20.14 0.79
N THR A 36 14.16 20.80 0.31
CA THR A 36 12.90 21.05 1.02
C THR A 36 11.79 20.13 0.55
N PHE A 37 10.97 19.64 1.48
CA PHE A 37 9.74 18.89 1.15
C PHE A 37 8.63 19.87 0.78
N THR A 38 8.00 19.62 -0.38
CA THR A 38 6.95 20.46 -0.95
C THR A 38 5.83 19.58 -1.47
N SER A 39 4.59 20.09 -1.42
CA SER A 39 3.41 19.47 -2.01
C SER A 39 3.28 19.85 -3.48
N PHE A 40 2.98 18.86 -4.33
CA PHE A 40 2.77 18.99 -5.77
C PHE A 40 1.43 18.34 -6.15
N ASP A 41 0.42 18.63 -5.36
CA ASP A 41 -0.90 18.00 -5.48
C ASP A 41 -1.62 18.45 -6.75
N PRO A 42 -2.61 17.68 -7.22
CA PRO A 42 -3.47 18.14 -8.30
C PRO A 42 -4.05 19.56 -8.04
N PRO A 43 -4.20 20.40 -9.06
CA PRO A 43 -4.24 20.06 -10.49
C PRO A 43 -2.89 19.93 -11.19
N LEU A 44 -1.75 20.09 -10.49
CA LEU A 44 -0.42 19.91 -11.08
C LEU A 44 -0.26 18.47 -11.61
N ASP A 45 0.42 18.34 -12.74
CA ASP A 45 0.71 17.08 -13.39
C ASP A 45 2.17 16.95 -13.88
N TRP A 46 2.48 15.87 -14.58
CA TRP A 46 3.85 15.58 -15.01
C TRP A 46 4.41 16.57 -16.02
N ASP A 47 3.59 17.29 -16.76
CA ASP A 47 4.05 18.31 -17.70
C ASP A 47 4.54 19.57 -16.96
N ASP A 48 3.95 19.86 -15.80
CA ASP A 48 4.43 20.94 -14.90
C ASP A 48 5.82 20.63 -14.32
N PHE A 49 6.19 19.35 -14.24
CA PHE A 49 7.43 18.90 -13.60
C PHE A 49 8.59 18.62 -14.56
N ARG A 50 8.39 18.72 -15.89
CA ARG A 50 9.37 18.32 -16.93
C ARG A 50 10.76 18.95 -16.80
N HIS A 51 10.79 20.17 -16.31
CA HIS A 51 12.04 20.94 -16.17
C HIS A 51 12.51 21.06 -14.72
N GLU A 52 11.82 20.39 -13.80
CA GLU A 52 12.09 20.48 -12.37
C GLU A 52 12.86 19.24 -11.87
N LYS A 53 13.76 19.47 -10.91
CA LYS A 53 14.48 18.38 -10.23
C LYS A 53 13.76 17.99 -8.95
N ILE A 54 12.65 17.28 -9.08
CA ILE A 54 11.82 16.86 -7.95
C ILE A 54 12.09 15.37 -7.68
N LEU A 55 12.42 15.07 -6.43
CA LEU A 55 12.49 13.70 -5.94
C LEU A 55 11.16 13.36 -5.24
N PHE A 56 10.21 12.78 -5.95
CA PHE A 56 8.93 12.38 -5.36
C PHE A 56 9.13 11.30 -4.29
N ARG A 57 8.72 11.60 -3.07
CA ARG A 57 8.86 10.72 -1.90
C ARG A 57 7.56 10.00 -1.56
N ILE A 58 6.44 10.63 -1.84
CA ILE A 58 5.11 10.05 -1.67
C ILE A 58 4.25 10.54 -2.83
N ILE A 59 3.66 9.62 -3.57
CA ILE A 59 2.49 9.85 -4.40
C ILE A 59 1.41 8.95 -3.82
N GLU A 60 0.30 9.54 -3.41
CA GLU A 60 -0.87 8.85 -2.90
C GLU A 60 -1.95 8.81 -3.96
N MET A 61 -2.46 7.62 -4.22
CA MET A 61 -3.57 7.41 -5.14
C MET A 61 -4.67 6.63 -4.45
N LYS A 62 -5.91 7.05 -4.65
CA LYS A 62 -7.09 6.42 -4.04
C LYS A 62 -8.12 6.02 -5.08
N ARG A 63 -8.85 4.95 -4.74
CA ARG A 63 -10.04 4.48 -5.44
C ARG A 63 -10.94 3.74 -4.45
N GLY A 64 -12.08 4.33 -4.09
CA GLY A 64 -12.98 3.74 -3.10
C GLY A 64 -12.32 3.51 -1.73
N ALA A 65 -12.24 2.26 -1.29
CA ALA A 65 -11.56 1.89 -0.06
C ALA A 65 -10.09 1.46 -0.25
N ILE A 66 -9.49 1.78 -1.40
CA ILE A 66 -8.12 1.42 -1.73
C ILE A 66 -7.25 2.68 -1.71
N ASN A 67 -6.11 2.57 -1.08
CA ASN A 67 -5.06 3.57 -1.06
C ASN A 67 -3.74 2.92 -1.49
N ILE A 68 -3.11 3.46 -2.50
CA ILE A 68 -1.81 3.03 -2.99
C ILE A 68 -0.85 4.20 -2.84
N THR A 69 0.30 3.96 -2.25
CA THR A 69 1.35 4.97 -2.22
C THR A 69 2.65 4.41 -2.79
N PHE A 70 3.41 5.27 -3.42
CA PHE A 70 4.76 4.96 -3.90
C PHE A 70 5.63 6.21 -3.90
N GLY A 71 6.93 6.00 -3.96
CA GLY A 71 7.91 7.07 -4.05
C GLY A 71 9.16 6.62 -4.78
N TYR A 72 10.01 7.58 -5.14
CA TYR A 72 11.23 7.26 -5.85
C TYR A 72 12.19 6.41 -5.02
N GLY A 73 12.60 5.31 -5.60
CA GLY A 73 13.66 4.43 -5.16
C GLY A 73 14.54 4.01 -6.33
N LYS A 74 15.81 3.70 -6.06
CA LYS A 74 16.76 3.25 -7.11
C LYS A 74 16.39 1.91 -7.74
N LYS A 75 15.57 1.12 -7.05
CA LYS A 75 15.03 -0.18 -7.48
C LYS A 75 13.63 -0.34 -6.92
N VAL A 76 12.85 -1.24 -7.52
CA VAL A 76 11.57 -1.64 -6.96
C VAL A 76 11.80 -2.34 -5.62
N ALA A 77 11.13 -1.86 -4.58
CA ALA A 77 11.20 -2.44 -3.24
C ALA A 77 9.85 -2.30 -2.53
N PHE A 78 9.31 -3.42 -2.09
CA PHE A 78 8.11 -3.46 -1.27
C PHE A 78 8.43 -2.97 0.14
N ASP A 79 7.61 -2.08 0.69
CA ASP A 79 7.85 -1.45 1.99
C ASP A 79 6.83 -1.85 3.05
N HIS A 80 5.55 -1.72 2.79
CA HIS A 80 4.50 -2.07 3.75
C HIS A 80 3.12 -2.32 3.13
N ILE A 81 2.27 -2.97 3.94
CA ILE A 81 0.82 -3.04 3.75
C ILE A 81 0.11 -2.29 4.87
N GLY A 82 -1.13 -1.85 4.63
CA GLY A 82 -1.92 -1.13 5.61
C GLY A 82 -3.25 -1.79 5.92
N PHE A 83 -3.59 -1.82 7.21
CA PHE A 83 -4.90 -2.22 7.69
C PHE A 83 -5.61 -1.04 8.34
N TRP A 84 -6.83 -0.77 7.88
CA TRP A 84 -7.72 0.11 8.60
C TRP A 84 -8.34 -0.65 9.76
N VAL A 85 -8.19 -0.11 10.97
CA VAL A 85 -8.59 -0.71 12.24
C VAL A 85 -9.27 0.32 13.13
N THR A 86 -10.05 -0.13 14.10
CA THR A 86 -10.55 0.74 15.16
C THR A 86 -9.43 1.12 16.13
N LYS A 87 -9.65 2.16 16.94
CA LYS A 87 -8.70 2.54 17.99
C LYS A 87 -8.44 1.41 18.99
N ALA A 88 -9.47 0.63 19.35
CA ALA A 88 -9.35 -0.50 20.25
C ALA A 88 -8.52 -1.64 19.62
N GLU A 89 -8.80 -2.02 18.37
CA GLU A 89 -8.01 -3.01 17.64
C GLU A 89 -6.55 -2.58 17.48
N ARG A 90 -6.31 -1.29 17.20
CA ARG A 90 -4.94 -0.75 17.14
C ARG A 90 -4.19 -0.98 18.45
N LEU A 91 -4.78 -0.60 19.60
CA LEU A 91 -4.13 -0.78 20.91
C LEU A 91 -3.83 -2.25 21.20
N ALA A 92 -4.80 -3.13 20.99
CA ALA A 92 -4.64 -4.57 21.18
C ALA A 92 -3.55 -5.16 20.25
N THR A 93 -3.50 -4.71 18.99
CA THR A 93 -2.48 -5.15 18.03
C THR A 93 -1.09 -4.67 18.44
N LEU A 94 -0.94 -3.47 18.98
CA LEU A 94 0.34 -2.97 19.50
C LEU A 94 0.86 -3.82 20.67
N GLN A 95 0.00 -4.16 21.63
CA GLN A 95 0.37 -5.03 22.74
C GLN A 95 0.83 -6.41 22.26
N ARG A 96 0.15 -6.98 21.27
CA ARG A 96 0.59 -8.25 20.65
C ARG A 96 1.91 -8.13 19.91
N ALA A 97 2.14 -7.03 19.18
CA ALA A 97 3.41 -6.77 18.52
C ALA A 97 4.57 -6.72 19.52
N GLU A 98 4.39 -6.04 20.64
CA GLU A 98 5.36 -5.99 21.75
C GLU A 98 5.62 -7.39 22.33
N THR A 99 4.56 -8.15 22.60
CA THR A 99 4.67 -9.56 23.08
C THR A 99 5.42 -10.47 22.10
N LEU A 100 5.29 -10.20 20.79
CA LEU A 100 6.02 -10.89 19.73
C LEU A 100 7.47 -10.40 19.57
N GLY A 101 7.89 -9.37 20.30
CA GLY A 101 9.20 -8.75 20.19
C GLY A 101 9.39 -7.94 18.90
N TRP A 102 8.30 -7.46 18.30
CA TRP A 102 8.36 -6.67 17.07
C TRP A 102 8.51 -5.18 17.37
N THR A 103 9.33 -4.50 16.57
CA THR A 103 9.52 -3.06 16.73
C THR A 103 8.30 -2.29 16.25
N VAL A 104 7.82 -1.39 17.09
CA VAL A 104 6.70 -0.50 16.83
C VAL A 104 7.19 0.94 16.70
N GLN A 105 6.75 1.62 15.66
CA GLN A 105 6.93 3.06 15.44
C GLN A 105 5.56 3.70 15.33
N ALA A 106 5.14 4.42 16.35
CA ALA A 106 3.83 5.06 16.41
C ALA A 106 3.97 6.58 16.54
N ASN A 107 3.16 7.31 15.78
CA ASN A 107 2.90 8.73 15.98
C ASN A 107 1.38 8.98 16.03
N GLU A 108 0.97 10.22 16.14
CA GLU A 108 -0.44 10.58 16.24
C GLU A 108 -1.28 10.07 15.06
N ARG A 109 -0.70 10.03 13.87
CA ARG A 109 -1.42 9.74 12.64
C ARG A 109 -1.19 8.33 12.10
N ARG A 110 -0.01 7.76 12.31
CA ARG A 110 0.40 6.48 11.72
C ARG A 110 1.08 5.58 12.73
N THR A 111 0.87 4.30 12.59
CA THR A 111 1.56 3.28 13.38
C THR A 111 2.13 2.23 12.44
N PHE A 112 3.43 2.01 12.54
CA PHE A 112 4.13 0.98 11.78
C PHE A 112 4.65 -0.11 12.72
N ILE A 113 4.46 -1.35 12.35
CA ILE A 113 4.99 -2.53 13.00
C ILE A 113 5.99 -3.20 12.06
N GLN A 114 7.25 -3.31 12.46
CA GLN A 114 8.27 -3.98 11.67
C GLN A 114 8.12 -5.49 11.80
N THR A 115 7.87 -6.18 10.67
CA THR A 115 7.75 -7.64 10.66
C THR A 115 9.13 -8.31 10.52
N PRO A 116 9.27 -9.58 10.94
CA PRO A 116 10.49 -10.37 10.67
C PRO A 116 10.60 -10.85 9.22
N TYR A 117 9.66 -10.44 8.35
CA TYR A 117 9.57 -10.80 6.93
C TYR A 117 10.16 -9.74 5.99
N GLY A 118 10.74 -8.65 6.54
CA GLY A 118 11.40 -7.61 5.74
C GLY A 118 10.47 -6.52 5.19
N PHE A 119 9.24 -6.43 5.70
CA PHE A 119 8.31 -5.34 5.41
C PHE A 119 7.60 -4.88 6.68
N ARG A 120 6.90 -3.76 6.61
CA ARG A 120 6.14 -3.19 7.74
C ARG A 120 4.65 -3.40 7.56
N ILE A 121 3.92 -3.32 8.66
CA ILE A 121 2.45 -3.23 8.68
C ILE A 121 2.08 -1.85 9.20
N GLU A 122 1.31 -1.10 8.43
CA GLU A 122 0.69 0.14 8.86
C GLU A 122 -0.69 -0.14 9.48
N LEU A 123 -0.94 0.42 10.67
CA LEU A 123 -2.27 0.46 11.27
C LEU A 123 -2.83 1.87 11.16
N GLN A 124 -3.95 2.02 10.46
CA GLN A 124 -4.62 3.29 10.22
C GLN A 124 -5.99 3.32 10.87
N THR A 125 -6.29 4.41 11.58
CA THR A 125 -7.58 4.63 12.25
C THR A 125 -8.38 5.81 11.68
N HIS A 126 -7.76 6.62 10.81
CA HIS A 126 -8.37 7.81 10.23
C HIS A 126 -9.12 7.46 8.94
N LEU A 127 -10.34 7.98 8.79
CA LEU A 127 -11.20 7.71 7.63
C LEU A 127 -10.72 8.42 6.36
N ASP A 128 -9.97 9.51 6.47
CA ASP A 128 -9.40 10.25 5.36
C ASP A 128 -8.31 9.48 4.58
N ALA A 129 -7.88 8.35 5.10
CA ALA A 129 -6.97 7.44 4.41
C ALA A 129 -7.58 6.77 3.17
N ILE A 130 -8.90 6.74 3.05
CA ILE A 130 -9.67 6.17 1.93
C ILE A 130 -10.72 7.18 1.46
N GLU A 131 -11.24 7.01 0.24
CA GLU A 131 -12.32 7.87 -0.28
C GLU A 131 -13.70 7.46 0.25
N SER A 132 -13.97 6.15 0.27
CA SER A 132 -15.26 5.59 0.66
C SER A 132 -15.12 4.15 1.13
N ARG A 133 -15.79 3.80 2.21
CA ARG A 133 -15.82 2.42 2.71
C ARG A 133 -16.68 1.47 1.86
N SER A 134 -17.64 2.02 1.12
CA SER A 134 -18.56 1.28 0.23
C SER A 134 -18.10 1.21 -1.22
N GLY A 135 -16.95 1.81 -1.54
CA GLY A 135 -16.36 1.81 -2.89
C GLY A 135 -15.70 0.50 -3.28
N ASP A 136 -14.80 0.58 -4.24
CA ASP A 136 -13.94 -0.55 -4.61
C ASP A 136 -13.04 -0.93 -3.44
N GLN A 137 -12.72 -2.22 -3.32
CA GLN A 137 -11.99 -2.78 -2.18
C GLN A 137 -10.78 -3.56 -2.65
N LEU A 138 -9.71 -3.48 -1.90
CA LEU A 138 -8.55 -4.36 -2.03
C LEU A 138 -8.94 -5.73 -1.47
N LEU A 139 -9.03 -6.72 -2.36
CA LEU A 139 -9.55 -8.05 -2.02
C LEU A 139 -8.43 -9.01 -1.65
N GLN A 140 -7.28 -8.91 -2.33
CA GLN A 140 -6.16 -9.81 -2.11
C GLN A 140 -4.84 -9.14 -2.47
N LEU A 141 -3.81 -9.47 -1.70
CA LEU A 141 -2.39 -9.26 -2.01
C LEU A 141 -1.66 -10.57 -1.87
N GLU A 142 -0.83 -10.92 -2.86
CA GLU A 142 0.14 -11.99 -2.73
C GLU A 142 1.51 -11.41 -2.36
N ILE A 143 2.06 -11.88 -1.23
CA ILE A 143 3.38 -11.48 -0.75
C ILE A 143 4.31 -12.69 -0.81
N ALA A 144 5.32 -12.63 -1.67
CA ALA A 144 6.37 -13.62 -1.69
C ALA A 144 7.43 -13.30 -0.63
N THR A 145 7.86 -14.31 0.14
CA THR A 145 8.82 -14.12 1.23
C THR A 145 9.85 -15.26 1.29
N PRO A 146 11.07 -14.99 1.81
CA PRO A 146 12.06 -16.06 2.05
C PRO A 146 11.74 -16.93 3.28
N LYS A 147 10.83 -16.49 4.14
CA LYS A 147 10.43 -17.18 5.36
C LYS A 147 8.98 -17.63 5.26
N SER A 148 8.71 -18.88 5.61
CA SER A 148 7.34 -19.40 5.74
C SER A 148 6.63 -18.87 6.99
N GLY A 149 5.31 -19.08 7.07
CA GLY A 149 4.53 -18.79 8.27
C GLY A 149 3.97 -17.37 8.37
N LEU A 150 4.09 -16.53 7.34
CA LEU A 150 3.56 -15.16 7.35
C LEU A 150 2.06 -15.12 7.68
N ALA A 151 1.23 -15.98 7.06
CA ALA A 151 -0.22 -16.01 7.31
C ALA A 151 -0.54 -16.31 8.78
N ALA A 152 0.15 -17.28 9.39
CA ALA A 152 -0.02 -17.60 10.81
C ALA A 152 0.41 -16.45 11.73
N MET A 153 1.48 -15.76 11.37
CA MET A 153 1.97 -14.60 12.13
C MET A 153 1.03 -13.40 12.02
N LEU A 154 0.45 -13.14 10.84
CA LEU A 154 -0.58 -12.11 10.67
C LEU A 154 -1.83 -12.45 11.50
N HIS A 155 -2.26 -13.72 11.51
CA HIS A 155 -3.36 -14.17 12.35
C HIS A 155 -3.08 -13.89 13.84
N ARG A 156 -1.89 -14.23 14.33
CA ARG A 156 -1.50 -13.96 15.74
C ARG A 156 -1.46 -12.46 16.05
N LEU A 157 -0.95 -11.65 15.13
CA LEU A 157 -0.84 -10.20 15.33
C LEU A 157 -2.22 -9.52 15.35
N LEU A 158 -3.08 -9.85 14.39
CA LEU A 158 -4.39 -9.19 14.19
C LEU A 158 -5.52 -9.91 14.94
N GLU A 159 -5.25 -11.09 15.52
CA GLU A 159 -6.22 -11.95 16.23
C GLU A 159 -7.46 -12.29 15.39
N ARG A 160 -7.26 -12.38 14.09
CA ARG A 160 -8.25 -12.80 13.11
C ARG A 160 -7.59 -13.43 11.89
N PRO A 161 -8.29 -14.30 11.15
CA PRO A 161 -7.82 -14.73 9.84
C PRO A 161 -7.61 -13.51 8.91
N VAL A 162 -6.62 -13.61 8.03
CA VAL A 162 -6.31 -12.57 7.02
C VAL A 162 -6.30 -13.23 5.64
N PRO A 163 -7.47 -13.70 5.17
CA PRO A 163 -7.58 -14.38 3.87
C PRO A 163 -7.23 -13.46 2.69
N GLU A 164 -7.23 -12.15 2.94
CA GLU A 164 -6.83 -11.14 1.96
C GLU A 164 -5.32 -11.19 1.64
N ILE A 165 -4.52 -11.90 2.43
CA ILE A 165 -3.08 -12.06 2.19
C ILE A 165 -2.79 -13.52 1.85
N THR A 166 -2.31 -13.74 0.64
CA THR A 166 -1.73 -15.00 0.20
C THR A 166 -0.20 -14.92 0.19
N THR A 167 0.47 -16.06 0.29
CA THR A 167 1.93 -16.09 0.42
C THR A 167 2.54 -17.12 -0.49
N SER A 168 3.69 -16.78 -1.08
CA SER A 168 4.54 -17.70 -1.84
C SER A 168 6.00 -17.59 -1.41
N ALA A 169 6.83 -18.54 -1.84
CA ALA A 169 8.26 -18.56 -1.54
C ALA A 169 9.04 -17.71 -2.56
N ALA A 170 10.01 -16.92 -2.07
CA ALA A 170 10.96 -16.17 -2.90
C ALA A 170 12.26 -15.92 -2.14
N GLU A 171 13.32 -15.54 -2.83
CA GLU A 171 14.59 -15.18 -2.19
C GLU A 171 14.52 -13.85 -1.43
N GLN A 172 13.64 -12.94 -1.85
CA GLN A 172 13.44 -11.63 -1.23
C GLN A 172 11.95 -11.34 -1.09
N THR A 173 11.60 -10.60 -0.04
CA THR A 173 10.21 -10.19 0.17
C THR A 173 9.79 -9.18 -0.88
N ARG A 174 8.71 -9.47 -1.57
CA ARG A 174 8.13 -8.61 -2.61
C ARG A 174 6.62 -8.81 -2.72
N LEU A 175 5.94 -7.80 -3.22
CA LEU A 175 4.56 -7.92 -3.66
C LEU A 175 4.53 -8.54 -5.05
N VAL A 176 3.65 -9.52 -5.27
CA VAL A 176 3.57 -10.32 -6.51
C VAL A 176 2.29 -10.06 -7.28
N ASP A 177 1.16 -10.07 -6.56
CA ASP A 177 -0.17 -9.91 -7.16
C ASP A 177 -1.03 -9.00 -6.28
N MET A 178 -1.86 -8.21 -6.93
CA MET A 178 -2.92 -7.42 -6.31
C MET A 178 -4.23 -7.67 -7.02
N THR A 179 -5.27 -8.04 -6.27
CA THR A 179 -6.64 -8.15 -6.76
C THR A 179 -7.54 -7.16 -6.04
N PHE A 180 -8.30 -6.39 -6.79
CA PHE A 180 -9.29 -5.45 -6.25
C PHE A 180 -10.62 -5.53 -7.01
N SER A 181 -11.70 -5.06 -6.38
CA SER A 181 -13.02 -5.00 -7.01
C SER A 181 -13.12 -3.80 -7.94
N GLY A 182 -13.85 -3.93 -9.04
CA GLY A 182 -14.09 -2.84 -10.00
C GLY A 182 -15.28 -3.15 -10.90
N GLU A 183 -15.52 -2.32 -11.92
CA GLU A 183 -16.64 -2.49 -12.85
C GLU A 183 -16.38 -3.62 -13.85
N HIS A 184 -15.14 -3.75 -14.32
CA HIS A 184 -14.76 -4.70 -15.35
C HIS A 184 -13.59 -5.56 -14.88
N ALA A 185 -13.61 -6.83 -15.22
CA ALA A 185 -12.48 -7.72 -15.01
C ALA A 185 -11.32 -7.34 -15.94
N ARG A 186 -10.12 -7.21 -15.37
CA ARG A 186 -8.87 -6.92 -16.08
C ARG A 186 -7.73 -7.69 -15.45
N HIS A 187 -6.69 -7.91 -16.24
CA HIS A 187 -5.44 -8.46 -15.77
C HIS A 187 -4.31 -7.79 -16.54
N GLU A 188 -3.47 -7.05 -15.86
CA GLU A 188 -2.37 -6.29 -16.43
C GLU A 188 -1.18 -6.37 -15.48
N GLN A 189 0.03 -6.16 -15.99
CA GLN A 189 1.22 -6.02 -15.16
C GLN A 189 1.58 -4.55 -15.05
N ASP A 190 1.84 -4.09 -13.83
CA ASP A 190 2.25 -2.71 -13.59
C ASP A 190 3.74 -2.49 -13.95
N PRO A 191 4.22 -1.25 -14.04
CA PRO A 191 5.63 -0.96 -14.33
C PRO A 191 6.65 -1.55 -13.34
N ASN A 192 6.19 -1.99 -12.16
CA ASN A 192 7.02 -2.57 -11.11
C ASN A 192 7.08 -4.10 -11.17
N GLY A 193 6.38 -4.72 -12.13
CA GLY A 193 6.27 -6.15 -12.27
C GLY A 193 5.22 -6.80 -11.35
N LEU A 194 4.33 -5.99 -10.75
CA LEU A 194 3.20 -6.46 -9.97
C LEU A 194 2.06 -6.87 -10.90
N GLU A 195 1.54 -8.09 -10.73
CA GLU A 195 0.31 -8.52 -11.40
C GLU A 195 -0.89 -7.81 -10.77
N VAL A 196 -1.67 -7.12 -11.58
CA VAL A 196 -2.82 -6.33 -11.13
C VAL A 196 -4.09 -6.89 -11.75
N ARG A 197 -5.01 -7.34 -10.89
CA ARG A 197 -6.27 -7.94 -11.29
C ARG A 197 -7.44 -7.11 -10.78
N THR A 198 -8.39 -6.86 -11.66
CA THR A 198 -9.68 -6.31 -11.27
C THR A 198 -10.74 -7.39 -11.45
N VAL A 199 -11.57 -7.62 -10.44
CA VAL A 199 -12.72 -8.51 -10.53
C VAL A 199 -14.01 -7.71 -10.48
N SER A 200 -14.96 -8.09 -11.34
CA SER A 200 -16.25 -7.41 -11.41
C SER A 200 -17.01 -7.57 -10.10
N LYS A 201 -17.61 -6.50 -9.60
CA LYS A 201 -18.59 -6.59 -8.51
C LYS A 201 -19.78 -7.40 -9.04
N VAL A 202 -19.97 -8.60 -8.54
CA VAL A 202 -21.21 -9.32 -8.79
C VAL A 202 -22.33 -8.51 -8.14
N GLN A 203 -23.27 -8.02 -8.93
CA GLN A 203 -24.50 -7.45 -8.38
C GLN A 203 -25.16 -8.55 -7.54
N ARG A 204 -25.12 -8.36 -6.22
CA ARG A 204 -25.86 -9.18 -5.26
C ARG A 204 -27.26 -8.60 -5.08
#